data_74363167235b2b6c4d4651842297db82
#
_entry.id   74363167235b2b6c4d4651842297db82
#
_cell.length_a   1.000
_cell.length_b   1.000
_cell.length_c   1.000
_cell.angle_alpha   90.00
_cell.angle_beta   90.00
_cell.angle_gamma   90.00
#
_symmetry.space_group_name_H-M   'P 1'
#
loop_
_entity.id
_entity.type
_entity.pdbx_description
1 polymer ?
#
loop_
_entity_poly.entity_id
_entity_poly.type
_entity_poly.pdbx_seq_one_letter_code
_entity_poly.pdbx_strand_id
1 'polypeptide(L)'
;MINPYKKNAKLVLSNGIMFPGFSFGASGTAVGEIVFNTGMTGYQEVITDPSYFGQILTFTYPEIGNTGVNLEDSESENCVKGIIVRNFSSNNSNWRSLKDFNQWLIDKNIIGLYGIDTRALVKILRSNGSMNGILTSEDKTAETCLNLIYETPKMEGLNLSKEVSTKKQYLWKNKTETDFDVRERYSKKSNKLKIVAIDFGIKKSILNRLVSHGCEILVLPSQSTLEDVLSNKPDGIFFSNGPGDPSAVTEGIELAKSLIKHGKVPMFGICLGHQIFGLALGGNTYKLPFGHRGLNHPCGKNNQIEITSQNHGFAIDPDSLSEDIVKITAYLINEDDYPFFASSRAKFLGDSRPASTAVLVKALVKKEWRFEVEAVAAKI
;
A
#
# COMPACT_ATOMS: atom_id res chain seq x y z
N MET A 1 -10.76 -1.72 -43.71
CA MET A 1 -9.69 -2.57 -43.12
C MET A 1 -8.88 -1.67 -42.18
N ILE A 2 -8.87 -1.99 -40.89
CA ILE A 2 -8.04 -1.28 -39.91
C ILE A 2 -6.60 -1.70 -40.20
N ASN A 3 -5.71 -0.74 -40.45
CA ASN A 3 -4.30 -1.01 -40.64
C ASN A 3 -3.72 -1.51 -39.29
N PRO A 4 -3.29 -2.77 -39.16
CA PRO A 4 -2.81 -3.31 -37.89
C PRO A 4 -1.52 -2.67 -37.38
N TYR A 5 -0.86 -1.86 -38.20
CA TYR A 5 0.36 -1.11 -37.85
C TYR A 5 0.08 0.35 -37.48
N LYS A 6 -1.18 0.82 -37.60
CA LYS A 6 -1.52 2.20 -37.23
C LYS A 6 -1.79 2.27 -35.73
N LYS A 7 -0.92 2.97 -35.02
CA LYS A 7 -1.09 3.25 -33.59
C LYS A 7 -2.44 3.97 -33.37
N ASN A 8 -3.26 3.44 -32.47
CA ASN A 8 -4.64 3.85 -32.24
C ASN A 8 -4.89 4.35 -30.81
N ALA A 9 -3.83 4.52 -30.02
CA ALA A 9 -3.89 5.07 -28.67
C ALA A 9 -2.63 5.90 -28.38
N LYS A 10 -2.71 6.75 -27.37
CA LYS A 10 -1.59 7.59 -26.94
C LYS A 10 -1.63 7.90 -25.47
N LEU A 11 -0.44 8.08 -24.89
CA LEU A 11 -0.22 8.74 -23.62
C LEU A 11 0.26 10.15 -23.89
N VAL A 12 -0.32 11.14 -23.22
CA VAL A 12 0.19 12.53 -23.19
C VAL A 12 0.48 12.88 -21.72
N LEU A 13 1.68 13.39 -21.48
CA LEU A 13 2.10 13.84 -20.14
C LEU A 13 1.81 15.34 -19.98
N SER A 14 1.71 15.83 -18.75
CA SER A 14 1.46 17.24 -18.44
C SER A 14 2.54 18.20 -18.97
N ASN A 15 3.73 17.70 -19.26
CA ASN A 15 4.81 18.46 -19.91
C ASN A 15 4.75 18.47 -21.45
N GLY A 16 3.67 17.92 -22.04
CA GLY A 16 3.45 17.86 -23.50
C GLY A 16 4.11 16.69 -24.21
N ILE A 17 4.93 15.88 -23.53
CA ILE A 17 5.54 14.70 -24.16
C ILE A 17 4.46 13.66 -24.47
N MET A 18 4.51 13.10 -25.68
CA MET A 18 3.53 12.14 -26.18
C MET A 18 4.20 10.81 -26.56
N PHE A 19 3.53 9.72 -26.17
CA PHE A 19 3.89 8.35 -26.54
C PHE A 19 2.74 7.71 -27.32
N PRO A 20 2.83 7.64 -28.65
CA PRO A 20 1.84 6.94 -29.46
C PRO A 20 2.08 5.43 -29.40
N GLY A 21 1.00 4.66 -29.20
CA GLY A 21 1.03 3.19 -29.07
C GLY A 21 -0.26 2.54 -29.54
N PHE A 22 -0.52 1.35 -29.06
CA PHE A 22 -1.70 0.56 -29.39
C PHE A 22 -2.59 0.39 -28.15
N SER A 23 -3.90 0.45 -28.34
CA SER A 23 -4.87 0.19 -27.27
C SER A 23 -5.07 -1.28 -27.02
N PHE A 24 -5.31 -1.65 -25.78
CA PHE A 24 -5.87 -2.92 -25.33
C PHE A 24 -6.71 -2.68 -24.07
N GLY A 25 -7.45 -3.69 -23.60
CA GLY A 25 -8.44 -3.49 -22.54
C GLY A 25 -9.63 -2.66 -23.02
N ALA A 26 -10.20 -1.85 -22.13
CA ALA A 26 -11.33 -0.99 -22.43
C ALA A 26 -10.94 0.15 -23.37
N SER A 27 -11.90 0.62 -24.16
CA SER A 27 -11.76 1.84 -24.98
C SER A 27 -12.20 3.07 -24.19
N GLY A 28 -11.58 4.22 -24.46
CA GLY A 28 -11.95 5.49 -23.84
C GLY A 28 -10.77 6.34 -23.44
N THR A 29 -10.96 7.12 -22.36
CA THR A 29 -9.97 8.09 -21.86
C THR A 29 -9.85 7.96 -20.35
N ALA A 30 -8.62 7.81 -19.85
CA ALA A 30 -8.26 7.87 -18.44
C ALA A 30 -7.32 9.03 -18.17
N VAL A 31 -7.59 9.84 -17.14
CA VAL A 31 -6.71 10.93 -16.70
C VAL A 31 -6.34 10.69 -15.23
N GLY A 32 -5.06 10.83 -14.91
CA GLY A 32 -4.56 10.64 -13.55
C GLY A 32 -3.06 10.78 -13.47
N GLU A 33 -2.54 10.58 -12.26
CA GLU A 33 -1.10 10.60 -12.04
C GLU A 33 -0.45 9.37 -12.68
N ILE A 34 0.57 9.60 -13.51
CA ILE A 34 1.36 8.53 -14.14
C ILE A 34 2.43 8.07 -13.16
N VAL A 35 2.38 6.79 -12.80
CA VAL A 35 3.34 6.15 -11.90
C VAL A 35 3.90 4.88 -12.52
N PHE A 36 4.97 4.32 -11.94
CA PHE A 36 5.55 3.06 -12.41
C PHE A 36 5.78 2.07 -11.29
N ASN A 37 5.70 0.77 -11.61
CA ASN A 37 6.00 -0.32 -10.71
C ASN A 37 7.13 -1.16 -11.27
N THR A 38 8.11 -1.53 -10.41
CA THR A 38 9.30 -2.31 -10.79
C THR A 38 9.17 -3.80 -10.49
N GLY A 39 8.01 -4.26 -10.05
CA GLY A 39 7.74 -5.68 -9.80
C GLY A 39 7.79 -6.50 -11.10
N MET A 40 8.37 -7.69 -11.03
CA MET A 40 8.51 -8.60 -12.16
C MET A 40 7.36 -9.61 -12.26
N THR A 41 6.48 -9.66 -11.25
CA THR A 41 5.36 -10.60 -11.14
C THR A 41 4.22 -9.93 -10.38
N GLY A 42 3.05 -10.57 -10.32
CA GLY A 42 1.93 -10.10 -9.52
C GLY A 42 1.19 -8.91 -10.15
N TYR A 43 1.05 -8.88 -11.47
CA TYR A 43 0.42 -7.74 -12.13
C TYR A 43 -1.07 -7.61 -11.78
N GLN A 44 -1.78 -8.71 -11.53
CA GLN A 44 -3.19 -8.68 -11.15
C GLN A 44 -3.37 -8.06 -9.76
N GLU A 45 -2.55 -8.48 -8.79
CA GLU A 45 -2.50 -7.92 -7.44
C GLU A 45 -2.18 -6.43 -7.47
N VAL A 46 -1.24 -6.01 -8.32
CA VAL A 46 -0.83 -4.60 -8.46
C VAL A 46 -1.94 -3.76 -9.09
N ILE A 47 -2.61 -4.25 -10.14
CA ILE A 47 -3.72 -3.54 -10.81
C ILE A 47 -4.92 -3.36 -9.88
N THR A 48 -5.17 -4.33 -9.00
CA THR A 48 -6.30 -4.34 -8.07
C THR A 48 -5.93 -3.83 -6.66
N ASP A 49 -4.69 -3.39 -6.43
CA ASP A 49 -4.30 -2.74 -5.17
C ASP A 49 -4.98 -1.36 -5.09
N PRO A 50 -5.91 -1.15 -4.14
CA PRO A 50 -6.63 0.12 -4.02
C PRO A 50 -5.72 1.33 -3.75
N SER A 51 -4.49 1.12 -3.30
CA SER A 51 -3.50 2.19 -3.13
C SER A 51 -3.09 2.87 -4.45
N TYR A 52 -3.37 2.25 -5.61
CA TYR A 52 -3.21 2.87 -6.93
C TYR A 52 -4.46 3.57 -7.45
N PHE A 53 -5.54 3.63 -6.67
CA PHE A 53 -6.77 4.29 -7.11
C PHE A 53 -6.49 5.75 -7.53
N GLY A 54 -7.04 6.14 -8.69
CA GLY A 54 -6.79 7.46 -9.26
C GLY A 54 -5.55 7.57 -10.14
N GLN A 55 -4.69 6.55 -10.20
CA GLN A 55 -3.42 6.55 -10.95
C GLN A 55 -3.50 5.73 -12.24
N ILE A 56 -2.60 6.06 -13.18
CA ILE A 56 -2.31 5.28 -14.39
C ILE A 56 -0.94 4.65 -14.19
N LEU A 57 -0.89 3.32 -14.26
CA LEU A 57 0.25 2.53 -13.86
C LEU A 57 1.09 2.05 -15.02
N THR A 58 2.39 2.36 -15.02
CA THR A 58 3.36 1.84 -15.97
C THR A 58 4.09 0.63 -15.37
N PHE A 59 4.04 -0.51 -16.06
CA PHE A 59 4.85 -1.67 -15.71
C PHE A 59 6.23 -1.58 -16.37
N THR A 60 7.29 -1.72 -15.56
CA THR A 60 8.66 -1.75 -16.09
C THR A 60 9.03 -3.12 -16.64
N TYR A 61 8.35 -4.17 -16.17
CA TYR A 61 8.50 -5.52 -16.72
C TYR A 61 7.93 -5.58 -18.15
N PRO A 62 8.70 -6.12 -19.12
CA PRO A 62 8.35 -5.95 -20.54
C PRO A 62 7.12 -6.74 -20.98
N GLU A 63 6.83 -7.89 -20.38
CA GLU A 63 5.75 -8.79 -20.80
C GLU A 63 4.72 -8.97 -19.69
N ILE A 64 3.46 -8.59 -19.97
CA ILE A 64 2.32 -8.70 -19.05
C ILE A 64 1.20 -9.51 -19.68
N GLY A 65 0.43 -10.26 -18.88
CA GLY A 65 -0.76 -11.00 -19.31
C GLY A 65 -0.55 -12.49 -19.55
N ASN A 66 0.70 -12.95 -19.56
CA ASN A 66 1.06 -14.34 -19.85
C ASN A 66 0.50 -15.38 -18.85
N THR A 67 0.23 -14.99 -17.61
CA THR A 67 -0.39 -15.86 -16.60
C THR A 67 -1.92 -15.79 -16.57
N GLY A 68 -2.53 -14.92 -17.40
CA GLY A 68 -3.97 -14.66 -17.34
C GLY A 68 -4.40 -14.02 -16.03
N VAL A 69 -5.64 -14.20 -15.63
CA VAL A 69 -6.20 -13.72 -14.36
C VAL A 69 -7.01 -14.82 -13.67
N ASN A 70 -7.12 -14.71 -12.34
CA ASN A 70 -7.87 -15.62 -11.50
C ASN A 70 -8.63 -14.85 -10.40
N LEU A 71 -9.42 -15.54 -9.57
CA LEU A 71 -10.23 -14.92 -8.51
C LEU A 71 -9.42 -14.61 -7.24
N GLU A 72 -8.32 -15.33 -7.02
CA GLU A 72 -7.59 -15.31 -5.76
C GLU A 72 -6.64 -14.11 -5.68
N ASP A 73 -5.99 -13.77 -6.80
CA ASP A 73 -4.94 -12.76 -6.87
C ASP A 73 -5.47 -11.31 -6.92
N SER A 74 -6.80 -11.11 -6.94
CA SER A 74 -7.38 -9.77 -6.87
C SER A 74 -7.43 -9.26 -5.43
N GLU A 75 -6.82 -8.10 -5.19
CA GLU A 75 -6.75 -7.47 -3.87
C GLU A 75 -8.02 -6.70 -3.49
N SER A 76 -8.72 -6.12 -4.46
CA SER A 76 -10.00 -5.45 -4.27
C SER A 76 -10.79 -5.33 -5.58
N GLU A 77 -12.00 -4.78 -5.51
CA GLU A 77 -12.78 -4.39 -6.70
C GLU A 77 -12.31 -3.05 -7.29
N ASN A 78 -11.66 -2.22 -6.48
CA ASN A 78 -11.07 -0.96 -6.93
C ASN A 78 -9.78 -1.23 -7.70
N CYS A 79 -9.62 -0.55 -8.83
CA CYS A 79 -8.50 -0.75 -9.73
C CYS A 79 -7.84 0.58 -10.09
N VAL A 80 -6.68 0.47 -10.73
CA VAL A 80 -6.04 1.60 -11.42
C VAL A 80 -6.95 2.18 -12.50
N LYS A 81 -6.77 3.44 -12.87
CA LYS A 81 -7.51 4.07 -13.99
C LYS A 81 -7.09 3.58 -15.37
N GLY A 82 -5.84 3.14 -15.50
CA GLY A 82 -5.30 2.63 -16.75
C GLY A 82 -3.93 2.01 -16.55
N ILE A 83 -3.47 1.26 -17.53
CA ILE A 83 -2.17 0.60 -17.51
C ILE A 83 -1.37 0.88 -18.77
N ILE A 84 -0.05 0.95 -18.59
CA ILE A 84 0.91 1.16 -19.66
C ILE A 84 1.95 0.04 -19.60
N VAL A 85 2.11 -0.67 -20.71
CA VAL A 85 3.03 -1.80 -20.80
C VAL A 85 3.87 -1.71 -22.08
N ARG A 86 5.03 -2.35 -22.10
CA ARG A 86 5.81 -2.45 -23.31
C ARG A 86 5.15 -3.43 -24.30
N ASN A 87 4.86 -4.63 -23.82
CA ASN A 87 4.14 -5.66 -24.56
C ASN A 87 3.09 -6.30 -23.65
N PHE A 88 2.03 -6.80 -24.23
CA PHE A 88 1.11 -7.69 -23.51
C PHE A 88 0.93 -9.00 -24.27
N SER A 89 0.79 -10.09 -23.54
CA SER A 89 0.48 -11.39 -24.12
C SER A 89 -1.01 -11.51 -24.36
N SER A 90 -1.39 -11.75 -25.61
CA SER A 90 -2.78 -12.09 -25.98
C SER A 90 -3.17 -13.52 -25.62
N ASN A 91 -2.17 -14.36 -25.31
CA ASN A 91 -2.39 -15.75 -24.94
C ASN A 91 -1.87 -15.98 -23.53
N ASN A 92 -2.74 -16.46 -22.67
CA ASN A 92 -2.36 -16.90 -21.33
C ASN A 92 -1.99 -18.39 -21.34
N SER A 93 -0.96 -18.73 -20.59
CA SER A 93 -0.46 -20.09 -20.44
C SER A 93 -0.11 -20.35 -18.96
N ASN A 94 -1.15 -20.51 -18.14
CA ASN A 94 -1.00 -20.84 -16.73
C ASN A 94 -2.20 -21.66 -16.26
N TRP A 95 -1.96 -22.69 -15.45
CA TRP A 95 -2.99 -23.58 -14.93
C TRP A 95 -4.01 -22.88 -14.02
N ARG A 96 -3.64 -21.74 -13.40
CA ARG A 96 -4.53 -20.92 -12.54
C ARG A 96 -5.36 -19.93 -13.36
N SER A 97 -5.11 -19.80 -14.66
CA SER A 97 -5.83 -18.81 -15.48
C SER A 97 -7.28 -19.20 -15.66
N LEU A 98 -8.18 -18.35 -15.24
CA LEU A 98 -9.64 -18.50 -15.43
C LEU A 98 -10.17 -17.61 -16.55
N LYS A 99 -9.43 -16.53 -16.89
CA LYS A 99 -9.84 -15.56 -17.89
C LYS A 99 -8.65 -14.94 -18.61
N ASP A 100 -8.87 -14.57 -19.85
CA ASP A 100 -7.94 -13.77 -20.64
C ASP A 100 -7.75 -12.38 -20.03
N PHE A 101 -6.50 -11.91 -20.01
CA PHE A 101 -6.14 -10.65 -19.37
C PHE A 101 -6.80 -9.43 -20.06
N ASN A 102 -6.83 -9.41 -21.39
CA ASN A 102 -7.43 -8.31 -22.14
C ASN A 102 -8.94 -8.24 -21.90
N GLN A 103 -9.63 -9.39 -21.91
CA GLN A 103 -11.07 -9.43 -21.62
C GLN A 103 -11.37 -9.00 -20.18
N TRP A 104 -10.53 -9.38 -19.22
CA TRP A 104 -10.68 -8.97 -17.83
C TRP A 104 -10.52 -7.45 -17.66
N LEU A 105 -9.58 -6.82 -18.38
CA LEU A 105 -9.43 -5.36 -18.36
C LEU A 105 -10.67 -4.66 -18.96
N ILE A 106 -11.27 -5.22 -20.01
CA ILE A 106 -12.53 -4.71 -20.60
C ILE A 106 -13.64 -4.74 -19.55
N ASP A 107 -13.81 -5.88 -18.86
CA ASP A 107 -14.85 -6.05 -17.84
C ASP A 107 -14.68 -5.09 -16.65
N LYS A 108 -13.44 -4.78 -16.30
CA LYS A 108 -13.07 -3.83 -15.23
C LYS A 108 -13.04 -2.37 -15.70
N ASN A 109 -13.34 -2.12 -16.99
CA ASN A 109 -13.27 -0.79 -17.62
C ASN A 109 -11.87 -0.14 -17.47
N ILE A 110 -10.81 -0.93 -17.56
CA ILE A 110 -9.42 -0.46 -17.47
C ILE A 110 -8.86 -0.28 -18.88
N ILE A 111 -8.37 0.93 -19.17
CA ILE A 111 -7.78 1.29 -20.46
C ILE A 111 -6.31 0.89 -20.45
N GLY A 112 -5.85 0.23 -21.51
CA GLY A 112 -4.47 -0.21 -21.68
C GLY A 112 -3.78 0.44 -22.88
N LEU A 113 -2.48 0.69 -22.74
CA LEU A 113 -1.58 1.16 -23.81
C LEU A 113 -0.35 0.25 -23.86
N TYR A 114 -0.04 -0.27 -25.06
CA TYR A 114 1.18 -1.04 -25.28
C TYR A 114 1.96 -0.56 -26.51
N GLY A 115 3.17 -1.10 -26.68
CA GLY A 115 4.03 -0.80 -27.84
C GLY A 115 4.74 0.55 -27.73
N ILE A 116 4.94 1.05 -26.51
CA ILE A 116 5.72 2.26 -26.25
C ILE A 116 7.04 1.93 -25.55
N ASP A 117 7.98 2.87 -25.57
CA ASP A 117 9.22 2.78 -24.79
C ASP A 117 8.95 3.11 -23.31
N THR A 118 8.56 2.10 -22.53
CA THR A 118 8.32 2.25 -21.08
C THR A 118 9.59 2.64 -20.32
N ARG A 119 10.78 2.28 -20.81
CA ARG A 119 12.05 2.71 -20.20
C ARG A 119 12.27 4.21 -20.36
N ALA A 120 11.99 4.78 -21.53
CA ALA A 120 12.05 6.22 -21.73
C ALA A 120 11.04 6.96 -20.84
N LEU A 121 9.79 6.46 -20.77
CA LEU A 121 8.77 7.01 -19.88
C LEU A 121 9.23 7.02 -18.41
N VAL A 122 9.72 5.89 -17.91
CA VAL A 122 10.21 5.77 -16.51
C VAL A 122 11.39 6.72 -16.24
N LYS A 123 12.30 6.91 -17.21
CA LYS A 123 13.38 7.91 -17.06
C LYS A 123 12.83 9.32 -16.90
N ILE A 124 11.81 9.70 -17.67
CA ILE A 124 11.15 11.00 -17.56
C ILE A 124 10.53 11.17 -16.17
N LEU A 125 9.77 10.17 -15.69
CA LEU A 125 9.13 10.21 -14.38
C LEU A 125 10.16 10.27 -13.23
N ARG A 126 11.30 9.61 -13.38
CA ARG A 126 12.38 9.68 -12.37
C ARG A 126 13.07 11.04 -12.33
N SER A 127 13.23 11.68 -13.47
CA SER A 127 13.93 12.97 -13.57
C SER A 127 13.03 14.17 -13.20
N ASN A 128 11.73 14.09 -13.53
CA ASN A 128 10.79 15.20 -13.37
C ASN A 128 9.75 14.98 -12.25
N GLY A 129 9.75 13.80 -11.64
CA GLY A 129 8.70 13.37 -10.72
C GLY A 129 7.51 12.72 -11.43
N SER A 130 6.66 12.03 -10.66
CA SER A 130 5.35 11.59 -11.14
C SER A 130 4.49 12.81 -11.46
N MET A 131 3.73 12.71 -12.53
CA MET A 131 2.96 13.83 -13.06
C MET A 131 1.63 13.35 -13.62
N ASN A 132 0.65 14.25 -13.71
CA ASN A 132 -0.60 13.94 -14.38
C ASN A 132 -0.37 13.70 -15.88
N GLY A 133 -1.15 12.79 -16.42
CA GLY A 133 -1.19 12.46 -17.83
C GLY A 133 -2.53 11.88 -18.24
N ILE A 134 -2.73 11.74 -19.52
CA ILE A 134 -3.92 11.19 -20.15
C ILE A 134 -3.55 10.01 -21.03
N LEU A 135 -4.25 8.91 -20.83
CA LEU A 135 -4.22 7.72 -21.66
C LEU A 135 -5.53 7.67 -22.44
N THR A 136 -5.46 7.67 -23.77
CA THR A 136 -6.67 7.68 -24.58
C THR A 136 -6.54 6.85 -25.86
N SER A 137 -7.61 6.11 -26.18
CA SER A 137 -7.84 5.46 -27.47
C SER A 137 -8.77 6.26 -28.39
N GLU A 138 -9.20 7.44 -27.94
CA GLU A 138 -10.07 8.33 -28.71
C GLU A 138 -9.25 9.35 -29.51
N ASP A 139 -9.84 9.83 -30.60
CA ASP A 139 -9.21 10.85 -31.45
C ASP A 139 -9.34 12.25 -30.83
N LYS A 140 -8.51 12.52 -29.83
CA LYS A 140 -8.40 13.82 -29.14
C LYS A 140 -7.15 14.56 -29.63
N THR A 141 -7.26 15.86 -29.83
CA THR A 141 -6.07 16.71 -30.14
C THR A 141 -5.13 16.76 -28.92
N ALA A 142 -3.87 17.11 -29.15
CA ALA A 142 -2.91 17.33 -28.06
C ALA A 142 -3.39 18.42 -27.09
N GLU A 143 -3.97 19.49 -27.62
CA GLU A 143 -4.53 20.59 -26.84
C GLU A 143 -5.68 20.13 -25.93
N THR A 144 -6.64 19.36 -26.48
CA THR A 144 -7.73 18.76 -25.69
C THR A 144 -7.19 17.88 -24.58
N CYS A 145 -6.17 17.07 -24.87
CA CYS A 145 -5.52 16.22 -23.86
C CYS A 145 -4.88 17.06 -22.74
N LEU A 146 -4.15 18.11 -23.06
CA LEU A 146 -3.51 18.98 -22.07
C LEU A 146 -4.53 19.71 -21.20
N ASN A 147 -5.63 20.20 -21.79
CA ASN A 147 -6.70 20.85 -21.02
C ASN A 147 -7.31 19.88 -19.98
N LEU A 148 -7.62 18.65 -20.38
CA LEU A 148 -8.12 17.63 -19.45
C LEU A 148 -7.12 17.28 -18.34
N ILE A 149 -5.81 17.28 -18.65
CA ILE A 149 -4.77 17.06 -17.64
C ILE A 149 -4.73 18.23 -16.65
N TYR A 150 -4.82 19.47 -17.10
CA TYR A 150 -4.76 20.65 -16.22
C TYR A 150 -6.00 20.81 -15.35
N GLU A 151 -7.16 20.35 -15.80
CA GLU A 151 -8.39 20.29 -15.02
C GLU A 151 -8.37 19.17 -13.95
N THR A 152 -7.49 18.18 -14.12
CA THR A 152 -7.39 17.05 -13.19
C THR A 152 -6.56 17.45 -11.96
N PRO A 153 -7.10 17.32 -10.74
CA PRO A 153 -6.37 17.65 -9.54
C PRO A 153 -5.11 16.79 -9.40
N LYS A 154 -4.09 17.34 -8.74
CA LYS A 154 -2.90 16.58 -8.35
C LYS A 154 -3.23 15.63 -7.21
N MET A 155 -2.38 14.63 -6.97
CA MET A 155 -2.56 13.69 -5.87
C MET A 155 -2.45 14.37 -4.49
N GLU A 156 -1.65 15.45 -4.40
CA GLU A 156 -1.53 16.26 -3.19
C GLU A 156 -2.87 16.91 -2.83
N GLY A 157 -3.29 16.77 -1.58
CA GLY A 157 -4.56 17.28 -1.06
C GLY A 157 -5.77 16.41 -1.36
N LEU A 158 -5.64 15.26 -2.05
CA LEU A 158 -6.75 14.37 -2.36
C LEU A 158 -6.95 13.29 -1.29
N ASN A 159 -8.14 13.28 -0.68
CA ASN A 159 -8.60 12.16 0.15
C ASN A 159 -9.34 11.13 -0.72
N LEU A 160 -8.60 10.17 -1.27
CA LEU A 160 -9.18 9.08 -2.07
C LEU A 160 -9.61 7.87 -1.23
N SER A 161 -9.24 7.83 0.04
CA SER A 161 -9.59 6.72 0.94
C SER A 161 -11.11 6.56 1.11
N LYS A 162 -11.86 7.66 1.08
CA LYS A 162 -13.34 7.64 1.16
C LYS A 162 -14.01 6.93 -0.01
N GLU A 163 -13.38 6.96 -1.18
CA GLU A 163 -13.95 6.36 -2.39
C GLU A 163 -13.76 4.84 -2.41
N VAL A 164 -12.64 4.36 -1.86
CA VAL A 164 -12.27 2.94 -1.86
C VAL A 164 -12.64 2.19 -0.58
N SER A 165 -12.91 2.91 0.50
CA SER A 165 -13.31 2.35 1.79
C SER A 165 -14.67 1.66 1.72
N THR A 166 -14.83 0.59 2.51
CA THR A 166 -16.14 -0.04 2.71
C THR A 166 -17.17 0.96 3.22
N LYS A 167 -18.42 0.75 2.83
CA LYS A 167 -19.54 1.58 3.33
C LYS A 167 -20.21 1.02 4.58
N LYS A 168 -19.97 -0.25 4.89
CA LYS A 168 -20.54 -0.95 6.05
C LYS A 168 -19.48 -1.83 6.71
N GLN A 169 -19.57 -1.99 8.00
CA GLN A 169 -18.71 -2.92 8.72
C GLN A 169 -18.97 -4.36 8.29
N TYR A 170 -17.93 -5.18 8.28
CA TYR A 170 -18.02 -6.60 7.99
C TYR A 170 -16.94 -7.41 8.71
N LEU A 171 -17.22 -8.70 8.93
CA LEU A 171 -16.25 -9.66 9.47
C LEU A 171 -15.50 -10.32 8.32
N TRP A 172 -14.17 -10.36 8.42
CA TRP A 172 -13.31 -11.07 7.47
C TRP A 172 -12.92 -12.44 8.03
N LYS A 173 -13.11 -13.49 7.22
CA LYS A 173 -12.88 -14.88 7.65
C LYS A 173 -11.91 -15.66 6.76
N ASN A 174 -11.59 -15.14 5.57
CA ASN A 174 -10.75 -15.85 4.62
C ASN A 174 -9.28 -15.86 5.10
N LYS A 175 -8.62 -16.98 4.84
CA LYS A 175 -7.20 -17.18 5.15
C LYS A 175 -6.37 -17.13 3.88
N THR A 176 -5.07 -16.94 4.04
CA THR A 176 -4.12 -17.11 2.94
C THR A 176 -4.08 -18.60 2.57
N GLU A 177 -4.37 -18.91 1.31
CA GLU A 177 -4.16 -20.22 0.73
C GLU A 177 -2.74 -20.27 0.20
N THR A 178 -1.85 -20.93 0.93
CA THR A 178 -0.46 -21.16 0.50
C THR A 178 -0.01 -22.52 0.95
N ASP A 179 0.74 -23.22 0.09
CA ASP A 179 1.44 -24.46 0.44
C ASP A 179 2.58 -24.23 1.45
N PHE A 180 2.98 -22.98 1.62
CA PHE A 180 3.98 -22.57 2.62
C PHE A 180 3.27 -22.26 3.94
N ASP A 181 3.06 -23.30 4.75
CA ASP A 181 2.34 -23.15 6.01
C ASP A 181 3.20 -22.48 7.10
N VAL A 182 3.02 -21.18 7.27
CA VAL A 182 3.57 -20.44 8.41
C VAL A 182 2.78 -20.71 9.68
N ARG A 183 1.64 -21.42 9.60
CA ARG A 183 0.62 -21.61 10.64
C ARG A 183 1.08 -22.42 11.85
N GLU A 184 2.00 -23.36 11.68
CA GLU A 184 2.42 -24.25 12.79
C GLU A 184 3.11 -23.50 13.94
N ARG A 185 3.71 -22.34 13.67
CA ARG A 185 4.45 -21.59 14.69
C ARG A 185 3.56 -20.81 15.67
N TYR A 186 2.32 -20.50 15.29
CA TYR A 186 1.45 -19.57 16.03
C TYR A 186 0.10 -20.14 16.46
N SER A 187 -0.25 -21.37 16.06
CA SER A 187 -1.61 -21.93 16.20
C SER A 187 -2.00 -22.46 17.60
N LYS A 188 -1.14 -22.39 18.60
CA LYS A 188 -1.40 -23.01 19.91
C LYS A 188 -2.04 -22.12 20.97
N LYS A 189 -2.36 -20.84 20.68
CA LYS A 189 -3.11 -20.02 21.64
C LYS A 189 -4.62 -20.20 21.45
N SER A 190 -5.29 -20.61 22.51
CA SER A 190 -6.73 -20.90 22.54
C SER A 190 -7.63 -19.68 22.37
N ASN A 191 -7.13 -18.47 22.53
CA ASN A 191 -7.88 -17.23 22.39
C ASN A 191 -7.48 -16.50 21.09
N LYS A 192 -8.47 -16.30 20.21
CA LYS A 192 -8.30 -15.46 19.02
C LYS A 192 -8.23 -14.00 19.44
N LEU A 193 -7.25 -13.27 18.92
CA LEU A 193 -7.17 -11.82 19.09
C LEU A 193 -8.18 -11.13 18.17
N LYS A 194 -8.98 -10.25 18.72
CA LYS A 194 -9.95 -9.46 18.00
C LYS A 194 -9.31 -8.18 17.50
N ILE A 195 -9.17 -8.05 16.19
CA ILE A 195 -8.60 -6.87 15.53
C ILE A 195 -9.72 -6.07 14.86
N VAL A 196 -9.78 -4.79 15.16
CA VAL A 196 -10.57 -3.83 14.39
C VAL A 196 -9.66 -3.20 13.35
N ALA A 197 -9.98 -3.39 12.08
CA ALA A 197 -9.27 -2.82 10.95
C ALA A 197 -10.04 -1.62 10.39
N ILE A 198 -9.39 -0.47 10.28
CA ILE A 198 -9.96 0.73 9.65
C ILE A 198 -9.57 0.69 8.18
N ASP A 199 -10.58 0.70 7.32
CA ASP A 199 -10.43 0.53 5.87
C ASP A 199 -10.23 1.87 5.16
N PHE A 200 -8.98 2.17 4.81
CA PHE A 200 -8.63 3.30 3.94
C PHE A 200 -8.38 2.86 2.47
N GLY A 201 -8.68 1.61 2.14
CA GLY A 201 -8.37 0.94 0.88
C GLY A 201 -7.54 -0.31 1.14
N ILE A 202 -8.07 -1.21 1.97
CA ILE A 202 -7.35 -2.38 2.46
C ILE A 202 -7.21 -3.47 1.39
N LYS A 203 -6.03 -4.08 1.33
CA LYS A 203 -5.77 -5.25 0.50
C LYS A 203 -6.30 -6.52 1.18
N LYS A 204 -6.97 -7.38 0.40
CA LYS A 204 -7.46 -8.69 0.88
C LYS A 204 -6.34 -9.56 1.44
N SER A 205 -5.16 -9.54 0.81
CA SER A 205 -4.01 -10.32 1.26
C SER A 205 -3.55 -9.97 2.67
N ILE A 206 -3.66 -8.70 3.10
CA ILE A 206 -3.34 -8.28 4.48
C ILE A 206 -4.33 -8.91 5.46
N LEU A 207 -5.64 -8.83 5.16
CA LEU A 207 -6.69 -9.44 5.99
C LEU A 207 -6.53 -10.96 6.08
N ASN A 208 -6.30 -11.63 4.94
CA ASN A 208 -6.05 -13.06 4.87
C ASN A 208 -4.86 -13.46 5.76
N ARG A 209 -3.78 -12.67 5.72
CA ARG A 209 -2.58 -12.94 6.51
C ARG A 209 -2.85 -12.82 8.01
N LEU A 210 -3.54 -11.76 8.43
CA LEU A 210 -3.91 -11.58 9.85
C LEU A 210 -4.79 -12.75 10.35
N VAL A 211 -5.79 -13.18 9.56
CA VAL A 211 -6.62 -14.35 9.92
C VAL A 211 -5.80 -15.64 9.97
N SER A 212 -4.82 -15.82 9.06
CA SER A 212 -3.92 -16.98 9.09
C SER A 212 -3.06 -17.02 10.35
N HIS A 213 -2.76 -15.87 10.95
CA HIS A 213 -2.09 -15.77 12.25
C HIS A 213 -3.03 -15.89 13.47
N GLY A 214 -4.28 -16.27 13.25
CA GLY A 214 -5.25 -16.54 14.33
C GLY A 214 -6.04 -15.33 14.79
N CYS A 215 -6.01 -14.20 14.05
CA CYS A 215 -6.83 -13.04 14.37
C CYS A 215 -8.27 -13.20 13.88
N GLU A 216 -9.20 -12.62 14.63
CA GLU A 216 -10.57 -12.36 14.20
C GLU A 216 -10.68 -10.89 13.80
N ILE A 217 -11.11 -10.60 12.57
CA ILE A 217 -11.02 -9.25 12.03
C ILE A 217 -12.40 -8.68 11.74
N LEU A 218 -12.70 -7.54 12.38
CA LEU A 218 -13.81 -6.67 12.03
C LEU A 218 -13.27 -5.50 11.24
N VAL A 219 -13.74 -5.32 10.02
CA VAL A 219 -13.38 -4.18 9.17
C VAL A 219 -14.43 -3.09 9.33
N LEU A 220 -13.97 -1.88 9.60
CA LEU A 220 -14.79 -0.67 9.74
C LEU A 220 -14.47 0.34 8.64
N PRO A 221 -15.45 1.19 8.25
CA PRO A 221 -15.21 2.30 7.30
C PRO A 221 -14.14 3.28 7.77
N SER A 222 -13.50 3.98 6.83
CA SER A 222 -12.48 5.03 7.11
C SER A 222 -13.00 6.17 7.98
N GLN A 223 -14.30 6.40 7.99
CA GLN A 223 -14.97 7.49 8.73
C GLN A 223 -15.48 7.06 10.11
N SER A 224 -15.08 5.88 10.60
CA SER A 224 -15.51 5.37 11.91
C SER A 224 -14.99 6.25 13.05
N THR A 225 -15.80 6.41 14.05
CA THR A 225 -15.49 7.18 15.25
C THR A 225 -14.75 6.36 16.30
N LEU A 226 -14.20 7.03 17.33
CA LEU A 226 -13.60 6.35 18.49
C LEU A 226 -14.58 5.36 19.14
N GLU A 227 -15.87 5.76 19.27
CA GLU A 227 -16.92 4.94 19.86
C GLU A 227 -17.20 3.69 19.02
N ASP A 228 -17.28 3.84 17.67
CA ASP A 228 -17.46 2.72 16.76
C ASP A 228 -16.33 1.67 16.92
N VAL A 229 -15.10 2.12 17.14
CA VAL A 229 -13.96 1.25 17.34
C VAL A 229 -14.01 0.57 18.70
N LEU A 230 -14.13 1.34 19.79
CA LEU A 230 -14.00 0.84 21.16
C LEU A 230 -15.21 0.02 21.63
N SER A 231 -16.42 0.29 21.11
CA SER A 231 -17.63 -0.52 21.40
C SER A 231 -17.44 -1.99 21.01
N ASN A 232 -16.57 -2.26 20.05
CA ASN A 232 -16.22 -3.60 19.61
C ASN A 232 -15.22 -4.33 20.53
N LYS A 233 -14.67 -3.66 21.56
CA LYS A 233 -13.69 -4.21 22.52
C LYS A 233 -12.52 -4.91 21.82
N PRO A 234 -11.77 -4.22 20.96
CA PRO A 234 -10.66 -4.83 20.23
C PRO A 234 -9.46 -5.12 21.14
N ASP A 235 -8.75 -6.22 20.86
CA ASP A 235 -7.42 -6.50 21.41
C ASP A 235 -6.32 -5.73 20.68
N GLY A 236 -6.58 -5.29 19.45
CA GLY A 236 -5.68 -4.46 18.64
C GLY A 236 -6.43 -3.71 17.53
N ILE A 237 -5.85 -2.62 17.07
CA ILE A 237 -6.43 -1.77 16.01
C ILE A 237 -5.44 -1.70 14.86
N PHE A 238 -5.93 -1.90 13.65
CA PHE A 238 -5.15 -1.85 12.43
C PHE A 238 -5.62 -0.73 11.50
N PHE A 239 -4.72 0.18 11.14
CA PHE A 239 -4.93 1.21 10.13
C PHE A 239 -4.35 0.74 8.81
N SER A 240 -5.20 0.58 7.80
CA SER A 240 -4.82 -0.05 6.55
C SER A 240 -3.98 0.84 5.63
N ASN A 241 -3.44 0.24 4.58
CA ASN A 241 -2.98 0.94 3.39
C ASN A 241 -4.14 1.66 2.69
N GLY A 242 -3.82 2.54 1.73
CA GLY A 242 -4.82 3.24 0.94
C GLY A 242 -4.23 4.28 0.00
N PRO A 243 -5.04 4.85 -0.90
CA PRO A 243 -4.65 5.86 -1.87
C PRO A 243 -4.77 7.28 -1.32
N GLY A 244 -4.16 8.21 -2.03
CA GLY A 244 -4.29 9.64 -1.79
C GLY A 244 -3.20 10.24 -0.92
N ASP A 245 -3.43 11.48 -0.51
CA ASP A 245 -2.55 12.23 0.38
C ASP A 245 -2.92 11.94 1.83
N PRO A 246 -1.99 11.43 2.66
CA PRO A 246 -2.27 11.16 4.07
C PRO A 246 -2.72 12.40 4.86
N SER A 247 -2.22 13.60 4.53
CA SER A 247 -2.60 14.85 5.18
C SER A 247 -4.06 15.24 4.93
N ALA A 248 -4.65 14.76 3.84
CA ALA A 248 -6.05 14.99 3.52
C ALA A 248 -7.01 14.01 4.21
N VAL A 249 -6.50 12.95 4.87
CA VAL A 249 -7.32 11.94 5.57
C VAL A 249 -7.58 12.41 7.01
N THR A 250 -8.23 13.55 7.15
CA THR A 250 -8.42 14.25 8.44
C THR A 250 -9.16 13.40 9.47
N GLU A 251 -10.16 12.64 9.06
CA GLU A 251 -10.92 11.74 9.95
C GLU A 251 -10.05 10.63 10.53
N GLY A 252 -9.18 10.05 9.69
CA GLY A 252 -8.22 9.03 10.12
C GLY A 252 -7.20 9.58 11.11
N ILE A 253 -6.71 10.82 10.88
CA ILE A 253 -5.77 11.49 11.77
C ILE A 253 -6.43 11.79 13.13
N GLU A 254 -7.65 12.31 13.16
CA GLU A 254 -8.35 12.61 14.40
C GLU A 254 -8.74 11.33 15.17
N LEU A 255 -9.11 10.26 14.47
CA LEU A 255 -9.33 8.96 15.08
C LEU A 255 -8.02 8.43 15.71
N ALA A 256 -6.89 8.52 14.99
CA ALA A 256 -5.59 8.09 15.51
C ALA A 256 -5.18 8.90 16.75
N LYS A 257 -5.32 10.24 16.75
CA LYS A 257 -5.06 11.10 17.92
C LYS A 257 -5.90 10.68 19.13
N SER A 258 -7.19 10.40 18.89
CA SER A 258 -8.13 10.01 19.95
C SER A 258 -7.76 8.65 20.55
N LEU A 259 -7.36 7.71 19.71
CA LEU A 259 -6.91 6.37 20.13
C LEU A 259 -5.57 6.41 20.85
N ILE A 260 -4.61 7.23 20.39
CA ILE A 260 -3.33 7.48 21.07
C ILE A 260 -3.58 8.03 22.46
N LYS A 261 -4.45 9.05 22.59
CA LYS A 261 -4.83 9.62 23.88
C LYS A 261 -5.53 8.59 24.79
N HIS A 262 -6.33 7.69 24.23
CA HIS A 262 -6.96 6.61 24.98
C HIS A 262 -5.92 5.62 25.57
N GLY A 263 -4.86 5.28 24.82
CA GLY A 263 -3.66 4.59 25.27
C GLY A 263 -3.81 3.15 25.76
N LYS A 264 -5.00 2.51 25.58
CA LYS A 264 -5.30 1.18 26.17
C LYS A 264 -5.23 0.03 25.17
N VAL A 265 -5.24 0.30 23.87
CA VAL A 265 -5.29 -0.72 22.82
C VAL A 265 -4.08 -0.54 21.91
N PRO A 266 -3.28 -1.59 21.65
CA PRO A 266 -2.17 -1.51 20.71
C PRO A 266 -2.68 -1.22 19.29
N MET A 267 -1.90 -0.43 18.56
CA MET A 267 -2.23 0.00 17.20
C MET A 267 -1.09 -0.32 16.25
N PHE A 268 -1.45 -0.64 15.01
CA PHE A 268 -0.51 -0.90 13.93
C PHE A 268 -1.02 -0.27 12.63
N GLY A 269 -0.13 0.29 11.82
CA GLY A 269 -0.47 0.90 10.54
C GLY A 269 0.45 0.47 9.41
N ILE A 270 -0.13 0.26 8.23
CA ILE A 270 0.62 -0.05 7.00
C ILE A 270 0.45 1.10 6.01
N CYS A 271 1.56 1.58 5.41
CA CYS A 271 1.60 2.59 4.37
C CYS A 271 0.83 3.86 4.79
N LEU A 272 -0.35 4.13 4.21
CA LEU A 272 -1.20 5.27 4.59
C LEU A 272 -1.52 5.27 6.10
N GLY A 273 -1.83 4.11 6.69
CA GLY A 273 -2.09 4.01 8.13
C GLY A 273 -0.88 4.37 8.99
N HIS A 274 0.33 4.00 8.56
CA HIS A 274 1.57 4.42 9.21
C HIS A 274 1.78 5.94 9.11
N GLN A 275 1.51 6.53 7.94
CA GLN A 275 1.62 7.97 7.70
C GLN A 275 0.59 8.77 8.52
N ILE A 276 -0.63 8.25 8.66
CA ILE A 276 -1.67 8.82 9.53
C ILE A 276 -1.19 8.86 10.99
N PHE A 277 -0.50 7.81 11.48
CA PHE A 277 0.07 7.83 12.83
C PHE A 277 1.16 8.89 12.97
N GLY A 278 2.05 9.04 11.98
CA GLY A 278 3.07 10.10 11.98
C GLY A 278 2.44 11.49 12.10
N LEU A 279 1.37 11.75 11.32
CA LEU A 279 0.62 13.01 11.38
C LEU A 279 -0.12 13.20 12.72
N ALA A 280 -0.70 12.12 13.26
CA ALA A 280 -1.36 12.16 14.57
C ALA A 280 -0.41 12.46 15.73
N LEU A 281 0.86 12.09 15.59
CA LEU A 281 1.94 12.38 16.53
C LEU A 281 2.58 13.77 16.32
N GLY A 282 2.05 14.58 15.39
CA GLY A 282 2.52 15.95 15.14
C GLY A 282 3.57 16.07 14.03
N GLY A 283 3.94 14.99 13.38
CA GLY A 283 4.82 15.01 12.22
C GLY A 283 4.15 15.55 10.96
N ASN A 284 4.95 15.75 9.91
CA ASN A 284 4.51 16.14 8.58
C ASN A 284 4.75 15.01 7.58
N THR A 285 4.01 15.05 6.49
CA THR A 285 4.26 14.18 5.34
C THR A 285 4.60 15.02 4.11
N TYR A 286 5.37 14.44 3.21
CA TYR A 286 5.73 15.07 1.95
C TYR A 286 5.58 14.09 0.80
N LYS A 287 5.37 14.61 -0.39
CA LYS A 287 5.31 13.80 -1.60
C LYS A 287 6.70 13.47 -2.10
N LEU A 288 6.96 12.19 -2.31
CA LEU A 288 8.18 11.72 -2.96
C LEU A 288 8.14 12.08 -4.46
N PRO A 289 9.27 12.41 -5.09
CA PRO A 289 9.28 12.78 -6.50
C PRO A 289 8.60 11.75 -7.41
N PHE A 290 8.89 10.46 -7.23
CA PHE A 290 8.27 9.36 -8.02
C PHE A 290 7.77 8.20 -7.15
N GLY A 291 7.91 8.26 -5.83
CA GLY A 291 7.48 7.23 -4.89
C GLY A 291 8.32 5.95 -4.95
N HIS A 292 7.98 5.01 -4.04
CA HIS A 292 8.54 3.66 -4.03
C HIS A 292 7.43 2.67 -4.40
N ARG A 293 7.59 1.96 -5.53
CA ARG A 293 6.60 0.99 -6.02
C ARG A 293 7.29 -0.20 -6.67
N GLY A 294 7.18 -1.36 -6.05
CA GLY A 294 7.78 -2.61 -6.52
C GLY A 294 7.98 -3.62 -5.41
N LEU A 295 8.48 -4.79 -5.79
CA LEU A 295 8.71 -5.94 -4.91
C LEU A 295 10.18 -6.09 -4.46
N ASN A 296 11.04 -5.15 -4.83
CA ASN A 296 12.49 -5.28 -4.74
C ASN A 296 13.17 -4.03 -4.18
N HIS A 297 12.50 -3.36 -3.25
CA HIS A 297 13.07 -2.20 -2.59
C HIS A 297 13.93 -2.62 -1.39
N PRO A 298 15.23 -2.28 -1.37
CA PRO A 298 16.07 -2.51 -0.21
C PRO A 298 15.63 -1.56 0.92
N CYS A 299 15.42 -2.11 2.08
CA CYS A 299 15.13 -1.36 3.31
C CYS A 299 15.97 -1.92 4.44
N GLY A 300 16.57 -1.07 5.27
CA GLY A 300 17.38 -1.58 6.35
C GLY A 300 18.00 -0.52 7.21
N LYS A 301 18.52 -0.95 8.35
CA LYS A 301 19.20 -0.15 9.35
C LYS A 301 20.46 -0.92 9.83
N ASN A 302 21.52 -0.21 10.19
CA ASN A 302 22.72 -0.80 10.81
C ASN A 302 23.35 -1.94 10.00
N ASN A 303 23.55 -1.76 8.69
CA ASN A 303 24.16 -2.72 7.76
C ASN A 303 23.36 -4.02 7.54
N GLN A 304 22.11 -4.09 8.00
CA GLN A 304 21.19 -5.15 7.66
C GLN A 304 20.21 -4.62 6.59
N ILE A 305 20.13 -5.30 5.46
CA ILE A 305 19.26 -4.92 4.36
C ILE A 305 18.29 -6.08 4.12
N GLU A 306 17.00 -5.74 4.10
CA GLU A 306 15.93 -6.63 3.69
C GLU A 306 15.34 -6.14 2.38
N ILE A 307 14.90 -7.05 1.53
CA ILE A 307 14.18 -6.71 0.31
C ILE A 307 12.69 -6.68 0.65
N THR A 308 12.08 -5.52 0.42
CA THR A 308 10.69 -5.27 0.79
C THR A 308 9.82 -4.96 -0.42
N SER A 309 8.52 -5.25 -0.29
CA SER A 309 7.49 -4.75 -1.19
C SER A 309 7.01 -3.39 -0.71
N GLN A 310 7.03 -2.40 -1.59
CA GLN A 310 6.59 -1.05 -1.28
C GLN A 310 5.62 -0.53 -2.33
N ASN A 311 4.64 0.27 -1.89
CA ASN A 311 3.75 1.04 -2.74
C ASN A 311 3.29 2.30 -1.99
N HIS A 312 4.07 3.38 -2.11
CA HIS A 312 3.70 4.68 -1.54
C HIS A 312 4.27 5.84 -2.33
N GLY A 313 3.50 6.93 -2.41
CA GLY A 313 3.90 8.19 -3.06
C GLY A 313 4.25 9.29 -2.06
N PHE A 314 3.93 9.10 -0.78
CA PHE A 314 4.22 10.02 0.31
C PHE A 314 5.10 9.35 1.35
N ALA A 315 5.83 10.15 2.11
CA ALA A 315 6.62 9.70 3.24
C ALA A 315 6.44 10.67 4.43
N ILE A 316 6.72 10.17 5.64
CA ILE A 316 6.81 11.02 6.82
C ILE A 316 8.14 11.77 6.73
N ASP A 317 8.11 13.08 7.01
CA ASP A 317 9.31 13.89 7.16
C ASP A 317 9.96 13.58 8.51
N PRO A 318 11.11 12.92 8.52
CA PRO A 318 11.76 12.54 9.78
C PRO A 318 12.19 13.75 10.62
N ASP A 319 12.46 14.89 9.97
CA ASP A 319 12.88 16.11 10.68
C ASP A 319 11.69 16.83 11.34
N SER A 320 10.46 16.45 10.98
CA SER A 320 9.24 17.01 11.57
C SER A 320 8.81 16.33 12.86
N LEU A 321 9.35 15.16 13.16
CA LEU A 321 9.08 14.43 14.39
C LEU A 321 10.15 14.76 15.44
N SER A 322 9.75 14.90 16.72
CA SER A 322 10.72 15.15 17.79
C SER A 322 11.60 13.92 18.07
N GLU A 323 12.74 14.13 18.73
CA GLU A 323 13.72 13.07 19.05
C GLU A 323 13.26 12.09 20.14
N ASP A 324 12.00 12.17 20.59
CA ASP A 324 11.49 11.27 21.60
C ASP A 324 11.26 9.86 21.07
N ILE A 325 11.63 8.88 21.87
CA ILE A 325 11.36 7.49 21.57
C ILE A 325 9.84 7.25 21.65
N VAL A 326 9.21 7.02 20.50
CA VAL A 326 7.75 6.81 20.42
C VAL A 326 7.36 5.35 20.54
N LYS A 327 8.28 4.42 20.26
CA LYS A 327 8.04 2.99 20.39
C LYS A 327 9.31 2.27 20.81
N ILE A 328 9.15 1.31 21.75
CA ILE A 328 10.17 0.32 22.08
C ILE A 328 9.55 -1.07 21.90
N THR A 329 10.24 -1.94 21.18
CA THR A 329 9.94 -3.36 21.13
C THR A 329 11.12 -4.11 21.75
N ALA A 330 10.89 -4.87 22.81
CA ALA A 330 11.91 -5.72 23.42
C ALA A 330 11.61 -7.18 23.08
N TYR A 331 12.60 -7.88 22.59
CA TYR A 331 12.60 -9.32 22.38
C TYR A 331 13.42 -9.97 23.50
N LEU A 332 12.78 -10.76 24.35
CA LEU A 332 13.36 -11.42 25.51
C LEU A 332 13.40 -12.93 25.26
N ILE A 333 14.44 -13.61 25.67
CA ILE A 333 14.53 -15.08 25.61
C ILE A 333 14.08 -15.74 26.91
N ASN A 334 14.04 -15.01 28.02
CA ASN A 334 13.54 -15.49 29.32
C ASN A 334 12.64 -14.42 29.95
N GLU A 335 11.51 -14.80 30.48
CA GLU A 335 10.57 -13.90 31.19
C GLU A 335 11.20 -13.27 32.45
N ASP A 336 12.12 -13.96 33.09
CA ASP A 336 12.86 -13.47 34.27
C ASP A 336 13.75 -12.24 33.95
N ASP A 337 14.03 -11.97 32.67
CA ASP A 337 14.79 -10.81 32.24
C ASP A 337 13.93 -9.53 32.13
N TYR A 338 12.60 -9.66 32.12
CA TYR A 338 11.69 -8.53 31.98
C TYR A 338 11.83 -7.47 33.09
N PRO A 339 11.96 -7.80 34.38
CA PRO A 339 12.15 -6.79 35.44
C PRO A 339 13.42 -5.96 35.24
N PHE A 340 14.52 -6.59 34.81
CA PHE A 340 15.78 -5.89 34.52
C PHE A 340 15.64 -4.97 33.31
N PHE A 341 15.00 -5.45 32.23
CA PHE A 341 14.69 -4.63 31.08
C PHE A 341 13.78 -3.45 31.46
N ALA A 342 12.71 -3.69 32.21
CA ALA A 342 11.75 -2.67 32.63
C ALA A 342 12.42 -1.58 33.48
N SER A 343 13.29 -1.99 34.43
CA SER A 343 14.06 -1.06 35.27
C SER A 343 15.05 -0.22 34.45
N SER A 344 15.82 -0.86 33.57
CA SER A 344 16.78 -0.17 32.69
C SER A 344 16.08 0.79 31.72
N ARG A 345 14.96 0.37 31.16
CA ARG A 345 14.11 1.21 30.31
C ARG A 345 13.60 2.44 31.04
N ALA A 346 13.03 2.27 32.24
CA ALA A 346 12.53 3.37 33.04
C ALA A 346 13.62 4.39 33.37
N LYS A 347 14.82 3.92 33.72
CA LYS A 347 15.99 4.77 33.99
C LYS A 347 16.44 5.54 32.75
N PHE A 348 16.42 4.91 31.56
CA PHE A 348 16.87 5.52 30.31
C PHE A 348 15.86 6.55 29.77
N LEU A 349 14.56 6.26 29.86
CA LEU A 349 13.50 7.08 29.28
C LEU A 349 13.07 8.25 30.18
N GLY A 350 13.41 8.22 31.47
CA GLY A 350 12.94 9.26 32.43
C GLY A 350 11.40 9.36 32.44
N ASP A 351 10.87 10.53 32.11
CA ASP A 351 9.44 10.81 32.09
C ASP A 351 8.76 10.46 30.76
N SER A 352 9.53 10.11 29.74
CA SER A 352 8.99 9.69 28.44
C SER A 352 8.21 8.39 28.56
N ARG A 353 7.08 8.29 27.85
CA ARG A 353 6.15 7.15 27.90
C ARG A 353 5.89 6.60 26.49
N PRO A 354 6.89 6.09 25.78
CA PRO A 354 6.69 5.51 24.45
C PRO A 354 5.80 4.27 24.52
N ALA A 355 5.13 3.98 23.40
CA ALA A 355 4.48 2.69 23.23
C ALA A 355 5.51 1.58 23.42
N SER A 356 5.25 0.62 24.30
CA SER A 356 6.23 -0.40 24.66
C SER A 356 5.62 -1.79 24.54
N THR A 357 6.30 -2.64 23.80
CA THR A 357 5.95 -4.05 23.64
C THR A 357 7.13 -4.91 24.12
N ALA A 358 6.87 -5.92 24.95
CA ALA A 358 7.84 -6.95 25.27
C ALA A 358 7.34 -8.28 24.70
N VAL A 359 8.20 -9.00 24.01
CA VAL A 359 7.89 -10.27 23.35
C VAL A 359 8.88 -11.32 23.80
N LEU A 360 8.38 -12.45 24.25
CA LEU A 360 9.22 -13.63 24.50
C LEU A 360 9.48 -14.34 23.19
N VAL A 361 10.75 -14.51 22.84
CA VAL A 361 11.21 -15.20 21.64
C VAL A 361 12.03 -16.44 22.02
N LYS A 362 12.06 -17.42 21.13
CA LYS A 362 12.74 -18.69 21.41
C LYS A 362 14.28 -18.56 21.43
N ALA A 363 14.81 -17.66 20.64
CA ALA A 363 16.24 -17.36 20.55
C ALA A 363 16.44 -16.01 19.86
N LEU A 364 17.58 -15.36 20.14
CA LEU A 364 18.11 -14.22 19.41
C LEU A 364 19.23 -14.69 18.47
N VAL A 365 19.71 -13.80 17.60
CA VAL A 365 20.73 -14.11 16.58
C VAL A 365 22.01 -14.64 17.20
N LYS A 366 22.44 -14.09 18.35
CA LYS A 366 23.56 -14.61 19.13
C LYS A 366 23.08 -15.29 20.39
N LYS A 367 23.64 -16.46 20.70
CA LYS A 367 23.25 -17.29 21.86
C LYS A 367 23.51 -16.62 23.21
N GLU A 368 24.50 -15.72 23.28
CA GLU A 368 24.86 -14.96 24.46
C GLU A 368 23.97 -13.75 24.73
N TRP A 369 23.14 -13.35 23.78
CA TRP A 369 22.21 -12.23 23.97
C TRP A 369 20.98 -12.69 24.76
N ARG A 370 20.65 -11.94 25.80
CA ARG A 370 19.50 -12.21 26.65
C ARG A 370 18.26 -11.44 26.21
N PHE A 371 18.46 -10.29 25.57
CA PHE A 371 17.38 -9.49 24.99
C PHE A 371 17.92 -8.64 23.82
N GLU A 372 17.00 -8.25 22.96
CA GLU A 372 17.21 -7.31 21.87
C GLU A 372 16.14 -6.21 21.97
N VAL A 373 16.52 -4.97 21.75
CA VAL A 373 15.62 -3.82 21.82
C VAL A 373 15.64 -3.09 20.50
N GLU A 374 14.45 -2.97 19.91
CA GLU A 374 14.18 -2.09 18.79
C GLU A 374 13.51 -0.81 19.34
N ALA A 375 14.08 0.34 19.06
CA ALA A 375 13.49 1.63 19.41
C ALA A 375 13.17 2.39 18.13
N VAL A 376 11.95 2.93 18.06
CA VAL A 376 11.56 3.90 17.05
C VAL A 376 11.55 5.25 17.75
N ALA A 377 12.49 6.11 17.37
CA ALA A 377 12.52 7.50 17.82
C ALA A 377 11.81 8.36 16.80
N ALA A 378 10.96 9.23 17.27
CA ALA A 378 10.38 10.31 16.50
C ALA A 378 10.77 11.62 17.16
N LYS A 379 11.07 12.62 16.35
CA LYS A 379 11.30 13.96 16.83
C LYS A 379 9.92 14.60 17.07
N ILE A 380 9.54 14.92 18.32
CA ILE A 380 8.28 15.60 18.66
C ILE A 380 8.48 17.12 18.67
#